data_92a11cac2cc469252c8e4ae46ea6406b
#
_entry.id   92a11cac2cc469252c8e4ae46ea6406b
#
_cell.length_a   1.000
_cell.length_b   1.000
_cell.length_c   1.000
_cell.angle_alpha   90.00
_cell.angle_beta   90.00
_cell.angle_gamma   90.00
#
_symmetry.space_group_name_H-M   'P 1'
#
loop_
_entity.id
_entity.type
_entity.pdbx_description
1 polymer ?
#
loop_
_entity_poly.entity_id
_entity_poly.type
_entity_poly.pdbx_seq_one_letter_code
_entity_poly.pdbx_strand_id
1 'polypeptide(L)'
;MHKKINLFMMLMLGLSHLLLVGRQAKRPNIIFLFTDDQSSYSLGCYGNKDVKTPHIDSLSSSGMTFDHHYDTTAICMASRVNVMTGLYEYRHGCNCDHGPLTEKLWKTSYPVRLRQAGYLTAFAGKFGFDVRKGTEKGRKYLPVEDFDKWGGGPGQTNYATAKNPSMKAYAKKYPHSSRSYGAFGHDFVKESAKTGKPFCLSISFKAPHKPDQPDPLFDKVYAGHKFTKPVNYGREYGKHFSLQSKQGRQYERFVSWGYRDKYDEVMAIYHQMVHGVDSAVGMIRAAVAEAGVEKNTVFIFTSDNGFFCGSHGYGSKVLPYEESTNVPLIIYD
;
A
#
# COMPACT_ATOMS: atom_id res chain seq x y z
N MET A 1 -65.84 -19.98 -15.24
CA MET A 1 -64.44 -20.22 -15.63
C MET A 1 -63.49 -19.03 -15.40
N HIS A 2 -63.93 -17.79 -15.50
CA HIS A 2 -63.10 -16.60 -15.39
C HIS A 2 -62.51 -16.28 -13.96
N LYS A 3 -63.18 -16.68 -12.86
CA LYS A 3 -62.69 -16.42 -11.48
C LYS A 3 -61.52 -17.27 -11.07
N LYS A 4 -61.29 -18.46 -11.63
CA LYS A 4 -60.11 -19.31 -11.30
C LYS A 4 -58.85 -18.90 -12.05
N ILE A 5 -58.97 -18.27 -13.21
CA ILE A 5 -57.84 -17.80 -14.01
C ILE A 5 -57.19 -16.58 -13.35
N ASN A 6 -57.98 -15.67 -12.77
CA ASN A 6 -57.42 -14.47 -12.08
C ASN A 6 -56.65 -14.79 -10.79
N LEU A 7 -57.06 -15.85 -10.06
CA LEU A 7 -56.34 -16.25 -8.83
C LEU A 7 -54.98 -16.88 -9.15
N PHE A 8 -54.90 -17.67 -10.24
CA PHE A 8 -53.66 -18.30 -10.67
C PHE A 8 -52.66 -17.26 -11.23
N MET A 9 -53.14 -16.25 -11.96
CA MET A 9 -52.31 -15.15 -12.45
C MET A 9 -51.81 -14.23 -11.32
N MET A 10 -52.64 -13.99 -10.28
CA MET A 10 -52.21 -13.26 -9.09
C MET A 10 -51.18 -14.02 -8.25
N LEU A 11 -51.30 -15.37 -8.15
CA LEU A 11 -50.31 -16.19 -7.48
C LEU A 11 -48.94 -16.22 -8.23
N MET A 12 -48.99 -16.28 -9.57
CA MET A 12 -47.78 -16.25 -10.40
C MET A 12 -47.11 -14.87 -10.37
N LEU A 13 -47.84 -13.77 -10.35
CA LEU A 13 -47.30 -12.42 -10.17
C LEU A 13 -46.72 -12.21 -8.77
N GLY A 14 -47.35 -12.79 -7.73
CA GLY A 14 -46.80 -12.77 -6.36
C GLY A 14 -45.51 -13.58 -6.21
N LEU A 15 -45.42 -14.75 -6.86
CA LEU A 15 -44.18 -15.55 -6.87
C LEU A 15 -43.00 -14.89 -7.65
N SER A 16 -43.34 -14.19 -8.76
CA SER A 16 -42.32 -13.46 -9.51
C SER A 16 -41.77 -12.24 -8.75
N HIS A 17 -42.57 -11.60 -7.89
CA HIS A 17 -42.11 -10.53 -7.00
C HIS A 17 -41.28 -11.05 -5.82
N LEU A 18 -41.51 -12.27 -5.32
CA LEU A 18 -40.68 -12.88 -4.28
C LEU A 18 -39.30 -13.32 -4.82
N LEU A 19 -39.20 -13.63 -6.11
CA LEU A 19 -37.93 -14.00 -6.74
C LEU A 19 -37.07 -12.77 -7.13
N LEU A 20 -37.63 -11.56 -7.10
CA LEU A 20 -36.99 -10.27 -7.32
C LEU A 20 -36.56 -9.56 -6.01
N VAL A 21 -36.63 -10.22 -4.85
CA VAL A 21 -35.81 -9.79 -3.70
C VAL A 21 -34.37 -9.99 -4.12
N GLY A 22 -33.84 -8.99 -4.76
CA GLY A 22 -32.50 -8.97 -5.32
C GLY A 22 -31.52 -9.49 -4.26
N ARG A 23 -30.80 -10.53 -4.59
CA ARG A 23 -29.67 -11.02 -3.80
C ARG A 23 -28.83 -9.80 -3.52
N GLN A 24 -28.96 -9.21 -2.32
CA GLN A 24 -28.21 -8.02 -1.94
C GLN A 24 -26.76 -8.31 -2.25
N ALA A 25 -26.18 -7.58 -3.17
CA ALA A 25 -24.82 -7.83 -3.62
C ALA A 25 -23.91 -7.91 -2.38
N LYS A 26 -23.23 -9.03 -2.23
CA LYS A 26 -22.37 -9.25 -1.08
C LYS A 26 -21.28 -8.18 -1.12
N ARG A 27 -21.19 -7.35 -0.07
CA ARG A 27 -20.15 -6.31 0.01
C ARG A 27 -18.77 -6.95 -0.13
N PRO A 28 -17.89 -6.43 -1.02
CA PRO A 28 -16.59 -7.04 -1.26
C PRO A 28 -15.68 -6.91 -0.04
N ASN A 29 -14.78 -7.87 0.15
CA ASN A 29 -13.62 -7.69 1.00
C ASN A 29 -12.65 -6.74 0.30
N ILE A 30 -11.88 -5.99 1.07
CA ILE A 30 -10.91 -5.01 0.56
C ILE A 30 -9.54 -5.36 1.13
N ILE A 31 -8.55 -5.49 0.26
CA ILE A 31 -7.15 -5.65 0.65
C ILE A 31 -6.38 -4.49 0.05
N PHE A 32 -5.92 -3.59 0.92
CA PHE A 32 -5.15 -2.41 0.57
C PHE A 32 -3.67 -2.64 0.91
N LEU A 33 -2.83 -2.67 -0.13
CA LEU A 33 -1.40 -2.92 -0.06
C LEU A 33 -0.67 -1.62 -0.40
N PHE A 34 0.05 -1.07 0.55
CA PHE A 34 0.61 0.26 0.50
C PHE A 34 2.10 0.25 0.81
N THR A 35 2.93 0.64 -0.15
CA THR A 35 4.39 0.66 -0.02
C THR A 35 4.92 2.05 0.32
N ASP A 36 6.23 2.14 0.58
CA ASP A 36 6.93 3.36 1.00
C ASP A 36 8.14 3.60 0.08
N ASP A 37 8.15 4.71 -0.66
CA ASP A 37 9.20 5.05 -1.62
C ASP A 37 9.27 4.11 -2.84
N GLN A 38 8.15 3.61 -3.32
CA GLN A 38 8.14 2.69 -4.46
C GLN A 38 7.82 3.40 -5.77
N SER A 39 8.82 3.47 -6.65
CA SER A 39 8.64 3.88 -8.04
C SER A 39 7.82 2.85 -8.82
N SER A 40 6.92 3.30 -9.71
CA SER A 40 6.23 2.43 -10.66
C SER A 40 7.21 1.62 -11.51
N TYR A 41 8.34 2.22 -11.90
CA TYR A 41 9.42 1.55 -12.62
C TYR A 41 10.05 0.34 -11.88
N SER A 42 9.75 0.13 -10.61
CA SER A 42 10.23 -1.03 -9.84
C SER A 42 9.41 -2.32 -10.03
N LEU A 43 8.42 -2.32 -10.93
CA LEU A 43 7.48 -3.43 -11.16
C LEU A 43 7.53 -3.94 -12.60
N GLY A 44 7.42 -5.26 -12.76
CA GLY A 44 7.38 -5.91 -14.07
C GLY A 44 6.18 -5.48 -14.90
N CYS A 45 5.01 -5.36 -14.31
CA CYS A 45 3.78 -4.91 -14.96
C CYS A 45 3.82 -3.46 -15.47
N TYR A 46 4.76 -2.64 -15.00
CA TYR A 46 5.06 -1.31 -15.54
C TYR A 46 6.21 -1.31 -16.56
N GLY A 47 6.57 -2.50 -17.08
CA GLY A 47 7.51 -2.65 -18.20
C GLY A 47 8.96 -2.86 -17.81
N ASN A 48 9.31 -2.92 -16.52
CA ASN A 48 10.67 -3.24 -16.11
C ASN A 48 10.96 -4.73 -16.22
N LYS A 49 11.84 -5.10 -17.17
CA LYS A 49 12.22 -6.50 -17.44
C LYS A 49 13.29 -7.03 -16.50
N ASP A 50 13.95 -6.16 -15.74
CA ASP A 50 15.04 -6.51 -14.83
C ASP A 50 14.54 -6.98 -13.46
N VAL A 51 13.24 -6.81 -13.16
CA VAL A 51 12.68 -7.09 -11.83
C VAL A 51 11.81 -8.33 -11.81
N LYS A 52 11.62 -8.89 -10.61
CA LYS A 52 10.82 -10.10 -10.38
C LYS A 52 9.72 -9.78 -9.36
N THR A 53 8.53 -9.46 -9.87
CA THR A 53 7.35 -9.13 -9.08
C THR A 53 6.12 -9.95 -9.48
N PRO A 54 6.23 -11.30 -9.57
CA PRO A 54 5.22 -12.16 -10.20
C PRO A 54 3.85 -12.09 -9.53
N HIS A 55 3.77 -11.88 -8.21
CA HIS A 55 2.49 -11.82 -7.50
C HIS A 55 1.77 -10.48 -7.73
N ILE A 56 2.51 -9.37 -7.76
CA ILE A 56 1.97 -8.05 -8.09
C ILE A 56 1.62 -8.00 -9.59
N ASP A 57 2.50 -8.51 -10.47
CA ASP A 57 2.26 -8.58 -11.90
C ASP A 57 1.01 -9.40 -12.24
N SER A 58 0.74 -10.45 -11.46
CA SER A 58 -0.47 -11.25 -11.62
C SER A 58 -1.75 -10.51 -11.18
N LEU A 59 -1.69 -9.59 -10.20
CA LEU A 59 -2.82 -8.69 -9.91
C LEU A 59 -3.09 -7.75 -11.09
N SER A 60 -2.04 -7.21 -11.68
CA SER A 60 -2.10 -6.35 -12.85
C SER A 60 -2.70 -7.05 -14.08
N SER A 61 -2.20 -8.25 -14.39
CA SER A 61 -2.63 -9.00 -15.59
C SER A 61 -4.10 -9.43 -15.57
N SER A 62 -4.68 -9.55 -14.38
CA SER A 62 -6.08 -9.96 -14.17
C SER A 62 -6.96 -8.80 -13.66
N GLY A 63 -6.41 -7.60 -13.54
CA GLY A 63 -7.06 -6.42 -13.01
C GLY A 63 -6.88 -5.20 -13.92
N MET A 64 -6.82 -4.04 -13.31
CA MET A 64 -6.61 -2.75 -13.98
C MET A 64 -5.33 -2.10 -13.45
N THR A 65 -4.46 -1.69 -14.37
CA THR A 65 -3.22 -0.94 -14.07
C THR A 65 -3.38 0.49 -14.57
N PHE A 66 -3.01 1.44 -13.74
CA PHE A 66 -3.11 2.86 -14.05
C PHE A 66 -1.73 3.42 -14.36
N ASP A 67 -1.51 3.88 -15.58
CA ASP A 67 -0.24 4.47 -16.03
C ASP A 67 -0.01 5.87 -15.42
N HIS A 68 -1.10 6.59 -15.15
CA HIS A 68 -1.11 7.95 -14.64
C HIS A 68 -1.86 8.04 -13.32
N HIS A 69 -1.19 7.64 -12.25
CA HIS A 69 -1.66 7.81 -10.88
C HIS A 69 -0.64 8.60 -10.09
N TYR A 70 -1.06 9.74 -9.54
CA TYR A 70 -0.17 10.68 -8.88
C TYR A 70 -0.54 10.86 -7.42
N ASP A 71 0.45 10.79 -6.53
CA ASP A 71 0.27 11.33 -5.20
C ASP A 71 0.17 12.87 -5.27
N THR A 72 -0.48 13.47 -4.29
CA THR A 72 -0.64 14.92 -4.25
C THR A 72 0.42 15.62 -3.41
N THR A 73 1.23 14.85 -2.70
CA THR A 73 2.35 15.33 -1.87
C THR A 73 3.36 14.19 -1.74
N ALA A 74 4.46 14.27 -2.46
CA ALA A 74 5.48 13.22 -2.54
C ALA A 74 6.34 13.09 -1.26
N ILE A 75 5.67 12.98 -0.11
CA ILE A 75 6.30 12.74 1.19
C ILE A 75 5.41 11.88 2.08
N CYS A 76 5.99 10.85 2.66
CA CYS A 76 5.28 9.76 3.31
C CYS A 76 4.20 10.19 4.33
N MET A 77 4.48 11.11 5.26
CA MET A 77 3.50 11.51 6.29
C MET A 77 2.25 12.13 5.66
N ALA A 78 2.42 13.15 4.82
CA ALA A 78 1.31 13.86 4.19
C ALA A 78 0.52 12.94 3.25
N SER A 79 1.21 12.21 2.37
CA SER A 79 0.57 11.27 1.46
C SER A 79 -0.24 10.19 2.19
N ARG A 80 0.28 9.63 3.30
CA ARG A 80 -0.44 8.64 4.09
C ARG A 80 -1.72 9.21 4.70
N VAL A 81 -1.68 10.46 5.18
CA VAL A 81 -2.89 11.14 5.67
C VAL A 81 -3.87 11.41 4.52
N ASN A 82 -3.37 11.85 3.34
CA ASN A 82 -4.21 12.05 2.15
C ASN A 82 -4.97 10.76 1.81
N VAL A 83 -4.26 9.64 1.71
CA VAL A 83 -4.84 8.33 1.40
C VAL A 83 -5.85 7.87 2.46
N MET A 84 -5.51 8.01 3.75
CA MET A 84 -6.38 7.58 4.84
C MET A 84 -7.67 8.39 4.92
N THR A 85 -7.61 9.72 4.64
CA THR A 85 -8.72 10.64 4.86
C THR A 85 -9.45 11.06 3.59
N GLY A 86 -8.84 10.88 2.41
CA GLY A 86 -9.34 11.44 1.14
C GLY A 86 -9.24 12.96 1.05
N LEU A 87 -8.38 13.59 1.88
CA LEU A 87 -8.21 15.03 1.94
C LEU A 87 -6.82 15.43 1.45
N TYR A 88 -6.71 16.57 0.79
CA TYR A 88 -5.42 17.19 0.47
C TYR A 88 -4.71 17.69 1.73
N GLU A 89 -3.38 17.73 1.69
CA GLU A 89 -2.53 18.16 2.82
C GLU A 89 -2.97 19.50 3.41
N TYR A 90 -3.26 20.48 2.57
CA TYR A 90 -3.68 21.79 3.02
C TYR A 90 -4.99 21.77 3.85
N ARG A 91 -5.83 20.74 3.67
CA ARG A 91 -7.10 20.58 4.42
C ARG A 91 -6.90 19.89 5.76
N HIS A 92 -6.00 18.92 5.84
CA HIS A 92 -5.78 18.17 7.08
C HIS A 92 -4.63 18.73 7.94
N GLY A 93 -3.72 19.55 7.37
CA GLY A 93 -2.63 20.23 8.07
C GLY A 93 -1.64 19.31 8.78
N CYS A 94 -1.47 18.07 8.31
CA CYS A 94 -0.57 17.08 8.91
C CYS A 94 0.52 16.69 7.91
N ASN A 95 1.75 17.09 8.19
CA ASN A 95 2.94 16.77 7.41
C ASN A 95 4.17 16.68 8.33
N CYS A 96 5.39 16.63 7.77
CA CYS A 96 6.61 16.50 8.56
C CYS A 96 6.90 17.69 9.47
N ASP A 97 6.37 18.89 9.14
CA ASP A 97 6.60 20.13 9.88
C ASP A 97 5.39 20.51 10.76
N HIS A 98 4.19 20.05 10.39
CA HIS A 98 2.94 20.36 11.06
C HIS A 98 2.17 19.08 11.37
N GLY A 99 1.33 19.14 12.34
CA GLY A 99 0.52 18.00 12.79
C GLY A 99 0.65 17.76 14.27
N PRO A 100 0.15 16.70 14.78
CA PRO A 100 -0.46 15.49 14.20
C PRO A 100 -1.87 15.73 13.63
N LEU A 101 -2.42 14.71 12.95
CA LEU A 101 -3.80 14.72 12.47
C LEU A 101 -4.78 14.85 13.66
N THR A 102 -5.80 15.70 13.51
CA THR A 102 -6.84 15.80 14.55
C THR A 102 -7.71 14.55 14.59
N GLU A 103 -8.16 14.16 15.78
CA GLU A 103 -9.08 13.03 15.95
C GLU A 103 -10.37 13.20 15.14
N LYS A 104 -10.88 14.43 15.04
CA LYS A 104 -12.06 14.76 14.23
C LYS A 104 -11.88 14.34 12.76
N LEU A 105 -10.73 14.64 12.18
CA LEU A 105 -10.41 14.23 10.79
C LEU A 105 -10.10 12.74 10.70
N TRP A 106 -9.39 12.17 11.68
CA TRP A 106 -9.18 10.72 11.73
C TRP A 106 -10.48 9.93 11.68
N LYS A 107 -11.52 10.37 12.41
CA LYS A 107 -12.84 9.70 12.41
C LYS A 107 -13.54 9.71 11.04
N THR A 108 -13.07 10.51 10.08
CA THR A 108 -13.56 10.48 8.70
C THR A 108 -12.77 9.56 7.77
N SER A 109 -11.70 8.93 8.27
CA SER A 109 -10.82 8.05 7.49
C SER A 109 -11.55 6.78 7.01
N TYR A 110 -11.05 6.21 5.88
CA TYR A 110 -11.68 5.02 5.30
C TYR A 110 -11.74 3.82 6.25
N PRO A 111 -10.71 3.50 7.06
CA PRO A 111 -10.81 2.34 7.94
C PRO A 111 -11.88 2.51 9.02
N VAL A 112 -12.00 3.73 9.59
CA VAL A 112 -13.04 4.03 10.59
C VAL A 112 -14.43 3.93 9.96
N ARG A 113 -14.63 4.49 8.76
CA ARG A 113 -15.91 4.44 8.04
C ARG A 113 -16.31 3.02 7.64
N LEU A 114 -15.35 2.22 7.17
CA LEU A 114 -15.60 0.82 6.85
C LEU A 114 -15.98 0.00 8.09
N ARG A 115 -15.29 0.23 9.22
CA ARG A 115 -15.66 -0.41 10.48
C ARG A 115 -17.08 -0.04 10.93
N GLN A 116 -17.44 1.24 10.85
CA GLN A 116 -18.82 1.71 11.11
C GLN A 116 -19.85 1.07 10.18
N ALA A 117 -19.46 0.78 8.93
CA ALA A 117 -20.29 0.04 7.97
C ALA A 117 -20.31 -1.47 8.23
N GLY A 118 -19.69 -1.98 9.30
CA GLY A 118 -19.73 -3.39 9.71
C GLY A 118 -18.66 -4.27 9.09
N TYR A 119 -17.60 -3.69 8.50
CA TYR A 119 -16.41 -4.44 8.11
C TYR A 119 -15.57 -4.81 9.33
N LEU A 120 -14.94 -5.98 9.31
CA LEU A 120 -13.79 -6.26 10.16
C LEU A 120 -12.59 -5.54 9.58
N THR A 121 -11.84 -4.81 10.42
CA THR A 121 -10.71 -3.99 9.95
C THR A 121 -9.40 -4.43 10.57
N ALA A 122 -8.33 -4.50 9.77
CA ALA A 122 -7.00 -4.74 10.26
C ALA A 122 -5.98 -3.81 9.61
N PHE A 123 -4.95 -3.48 10.37
CA PHE A 123 -3.82 -2.69 9.91
C PHE A 123 -2.50 -3.32 10.37
N ALA A 124 -1.51 -3.41 9.49
CA ALA A 124 -0.15 -3.78 9.86
C ALA A 124 0.89 -2.92 9.14
N GLY A 125 2.00 -2.66 9.80
CA GLY A 125 3.14 -1.93 9.25
C GLY A 125 3.25 -0.47 9.66
N LYS A 126 3.84 0.35 8.79
CA LYS A 126 4.11 1.77 9.03
C LYS A 126 2.82 2.58 9.01
N PHE A 127 2.40 3.11 10.17
CA PHE A 127 1.27 4.04 10.21
C PHE A 127 1.66 5.42 9.69
N GLY A 128 2.82 5.93 10.07
CA GLY A 128 3.50 7.05 9.45
C GLY A 128 3.11 8.44 9.95
N PHE A 129 2.10 8.55 10.81
CA PHE A 129 1.68 9.79 11.47
C PHE A 129 1.07 9.51 12.84
N ASP A 130 0.87 10.56 13.63
CA ASP A 130 0.15 10.45 14.90
C ASP A 130 -1.23 11.09 14.78
N VAL A 131 -2.17 10.62 15.60
CA VAL A 131 -3.47 11.25 15.79
C VAL A 131 -3.45 12.01 17.12
N ARG A 132 -4.08 13.18 17.18
CA ARG A 132 -4.17 14.00 18.39
C ARG A 132 -5.59 14.01 18.93
N LYS A 133 -5.74 13.60 20.18
CA LYS A 133 -7.01 13.60 20.87
C LYS A 133 -7.36 15.01 21.36
N GLY A 134 -8.56 15.49 21.02
CA GLY A 134 -9.09 16.77 21.50
C GLY A 134 -8.41 18.01 20.90
N THR A 135 -7.86 18.89 21.75
CA THR A 135 -7.29 20.20 21.40
C THR A 135 -5.85 20.09 20.88
N GLU A 136 -5.26 21.23 20.41
CA GLU A 136 -3.85 21.29 19.96
C GLU A 136 -2.82 20.78 20.98
N LYS A 137 -3.12 20.84 22.27
CA LYS A 137 -2.29 20.31 23.35
C LYS A 137 -2.64 18.86 23.72
N GLY A 138 -3.58 18.23 23.02
CA GLY A 138 -4.03 16.89 23.29
C GLY A 138 -2.95 15.82 23.07
N ARG A 139 -3.11 14.67 23.74
CA ARG A 139 -2.18 13.54 23.64
C ARG A 139 -2.12 13.00 22.21
N LYS A 140 -0.90 12.81 21.72
CA LYS A 140 -0.63 12.07 20.47
C LYS A 140 -0.73 10.57 20.73
N TYR A 141 -1.33 9.82 19.78
CA TYR A 141 -1.51 8.38 19.89
C TYR A 141 -1.62 7.71 18.50
N LEU A 142 -1.44 6.40 18.46
CA LEU A 142 -1.83 5.56 17.33
C LEU A 142 -3.25 5.04 17.57
N PRO A 143 -4.15 5.08 16.59
CA PRO A 143 -5.56 4.73 16.76
C PRO A 143 -5.80 3.20 16.75
N VAL A 144 -5.12 2.48 17.62
CA VAL A 144 -5.15 1.01 17.73
C VAL A 144 -6.58 0.50 17.94
N GLU A 145 -7.36 1.21 18.75
CA GLU A 145 -8.72 0.83 19.14
C GLU A 145 -9.74 0.95 17.98
N ASP A 146 -9.38 1.66 16.92
CA ASP A 146 -10.23 1.82 15.74
C ASP A 146 -10.10 0.64 14.73
N PHE A 147 -9.29 -0.38 15.07
CA PHE A 147 -9.11 -1.60 14.28
C PHE A 147 -9.44 -2.85 15.11
N ASP A 148 -9.96 -3.89 14.45
CA ASP A 148 -10.24 -5.17 15.10
C ASP A 148 -8.96 -6.01 15.28
N LYS A 149 -7.96 -5.83 14.39
CA LYS A 149 -6.63 -6.46 14.53
C LYS A 149 -5.54 -5.46 14.19
N TRP A 150 -4.54 -5.34 15.06
CA TRP A 150 -3.48 -4.34 14.92
C TRP A 150 -2.09 -4.97 14.89
N GLY A 151 -1.36 -4.73 13.81
CA GLY A 151 0.07 -5.04 13.61
C GLY A 151 0.89 -3.80 13.21
N GLY A 152 0.33 -2.59 13.42
CA GLY A 152 0.96 -1.34 13.07
C GLY A 152 1.97 -0.83 14.09
N GLY A 153 2.76 0.16 13.68
CA GLY A 153 3.76 0.80 14.53
C GLY A 153 3.96 2.28 14.24
N PRO A 154 4.58 3.01 15.19
CA PRO A 154 4.86 4.44 15.04
C PRO A 154 6.00 4.71 14.06
N GLY A 155 6.03 5.93 13.54
CA GLY A 155 7.12 6.44 12.72
C GLY A 155 7.41 5.55 11.51
N GLN A 156 8.68 5.19 11.33
CA GLN A 156 9.15 4.39 10.20
C GLN A 156 9.04 2.88 10.40
N THR A 157 8.66 2.40 11.60
CA THR A 157 8.77 0.98 11.99
C THR A 157 10.19 0.40 11.78
N ASN A 158 10.36 -0.90 11.85
CA ASN A 158 11.67 -1.54 11.71
C ASN A 158 11.59 -2.74 10.75
N TYR A 159 12.65 -2.97 9.98
CA TYR A 159 12.74 -4.15 9.13
C TYR A 159 12.86 -5.45 9.93
N ALA A 160 13.54 -5.42 11.07
CA ALA A 160 13.55 -6.56 11.98
C ALA A 160 12.18 -6.69 12.69
N THR A 161 11.44 -7.75 12.41
CA THR A 161 10.09 -7.99 12.97
C THR A 161 10.09 -7.93 14.49
N ALA A 162 11.11 -8.48 15.15
CA ALA A 162 11.23 -8.49 16.62
C ALA A 162 11.27 -7.09 17.27
N LYS A 163 11.66 -6.05 16.48
CA LYS A 163 11.71 -4.66 16.93
C LYS A 163 10.39 -3.91 16.75
N ASN A 164 9.36 -4.55 16.18
CA ASN A 164 8.01 -4.00 16.05
C ASN A 164 7.11 -4.69 17.11
N PRO A 165 6.72 -4.00 18.20
CA PRO A 165 6.03 -4.65 19.34
C PRO A 165 4.77 -5.43 18.95
N SER A 166 3.94 -4.84 18.08
CA SER A 166 2.69 -5.46 17.60
C SER A 166 2.90 -6.68 16.70
N MET A 167 4.13 -6.92 16.23
CA MET A 167 4.47 -8.01 15.30
C MET A 167 5.36 -9.09 15.93
N LYS A 168 5.69 -8.99 17.22
CA LYS A 168 6.61 -9.92 17.89
C LYS A 168 6.23 -11.40 17.75
N ALA A 169 4.95 -11.72 17.71
CA ALA A 169 4.46 -13.08 17.56
C ALA A 169 4.94 -13.74 16.24
N TYR A 170 5.18 -12.95 15.21
CA TYR A 170 5.64 -13.42 13.91
C TYR A 170 7.17 -13.53 13.78
N ALA A 171 7.92 -12.91 14.71
CA ALA A 171 9.36 -12.67 14.55
C ALA A 171 10.20 -13.96 14.40
N LYS A 172 9.83 -15.05 15.10
CA LYS A 172 10.56 -16.33 15.03
C LYS A 172 10.50 -16.94 13.63
N LYS A 173 9.34 -16.94 12.99
CA LYS A 173 9.12 -17.54 11.67
C LYS A 173 9.44 -16.58 10.52
N TYR A 174 9.16 -15.31 10.74
CA TYR A 174 9.32 -14.24 9.75
C TYR A 174 10.16 -13.10 10.34
N PRO A 175 11.49 -13.21 10.35
CA PRO A 175 12.36 -12.21 10.99
C PRO A 175 12.35 -10.87 10.30
N HIS A 176 12.02 -10.80 9.01
CA HIS A 176 11.90 -9.56 8.24
C HIS A 176 10.44 -9.09 8.17
N SER A 177 10.25 -7.76 8.33
CA SER A 177 8.91 -7.14 8.46
C SER A 177 8.03 -7.35 7.23
N SER A 178 8.56 -7.31 5.99
CA SER A 178 7.73 -7.50 4.80
C SER A 178 7.00 -8.83 4.83
N ARG A 179 7.71 -9.95 5.06
CA ARG A 179 7.07 -11.26 5.16
C ARG A 179 6.21 -11.41 6.42
N SER A 180 6.58 -10.76 7.53
CA SER A 180 5.74 -10.82 8.74
C SER A 180 4.39 -10.12 8.54
N TYR A 181 4.36 -9.02 7.77
CA TYR A 181 3.10 -8.36 7.39
C TYR A 181 2.28 -9.25 6.44
N GLY A 182 2.92 -9.99 5.53
CA GLY A 182 2.26 -11.01 4.72
C GLY A 182 1.61 -12.10 5.57
N ALA A 183 2.32 -12.60 6.59
CA ALA A 183 1.80 -13.61 7.53
C ALA A 183 0.64 -13.06 8.38
N PHE A 184 0.75 -11.83 8.87
CA PHE A 184 -0.35 -11.15 9.58
C PHE A 184 -1.60 -11.05 8.70
N GLY A 185 -1.42 -10.64 7.42
CA GLY A 185 -2.51 -10.55 6.46
C GLY A 185 -3.14 -11.89 6.16
N HIS A 186 -2.30 -12.94 5.96
CA HIS A 186 -2.76 -14.32 5.78
C HIS A 186 -3.67 -14.78 6.94
N ASP A 187 -3.22 -14.61 8.18
CA ASP A 187 -3.97 -15.03 9.35
C ASP A 187 -5.28 -14.24 9.50
N PHE A 188 -5.23 -12.91 9.28
CA PHE A 188 -6.42 -12.07 9.35
C PHE A 188 -7.47 -12.46 8.30
N VAL A 189 -7.07 -12.73 7.05
CA VAL A 189 -7.98 -13.18 6.00
C VAL A 189 -8.66 -14.49 6.38
N LYS A 190 -7.89 -15.48 6.84
CA LYS A 190 -8.42 -16.80 7.24
C LYS A 190 -9.37 -16.71 8.44
N GLU A 191 -9.06 -15.87 9.42
CA GLU A 191 -9.93 -15.63 10.59
C GLU A 191 -11.22 -14.93 10.19
N SER A 192 -11.11 -13.85 9.39
CA SER A 192 -12.25 -13.01 8.98
C SER A 192 -13.23 -13.74 8.06
N ALA A 193 -12.71 -14.53 7.12
CA ALA A 193 -13.54 -15.29 6.18
C ALA A 193 -14.52 -16.25 6.89
N LYS A 194 -14.11 -16.83 8.04
CA LYS A 194 -14.95 -17.72 8.86
C LYS A 194 -16.17 -17.00 9.46
N THR A 195 -16.10 -15.68 9.62
CA THR A 195 -17.20 -14.91 10.23
C THR A 195 -18.33 -14.59 9.26
N GLY A 196 -18.09 -14.70 7.96
CA GLY A 196 -19.03 -14.28 6.92
C GLY A 196 -19.20 -12.76 6.79
N LYS A 197 -18.54 -11.95 7.63
CA LYS A 197 -18.54 -10.49 7.53
C LYS A 197 -17.56 -10.02 6.45
N PRO A 198 -17.83 -8.91 5.76
CA PRO A 198 -16.82 -8.28 4.91
C PRO A 198 -15.67 -7.76 5.74
N PHE A 199 -14.47 -7.75 5.18
CA PHE A 199 -13.28 -7.26 5.87
C PHE A 199 -12.49 -6.27 5.02
N CYS A 200 -11.74 -5.40 5.70
CA CYS A 200 -10.74 -4.52 5.12
C CYS A 200 -9.39 -4.76 5.80
N LEU A 201 -8.43 -5.26 5.03
CA LEU A 201 -7.05 -5.44 5.45
C LEU A 201 -6.17 -4.35 4.83
N SER A 202 -5.51 -3.56 5.67
CA SER A 202 -4.53 -2.55 5.23
C SER A 202 -3.13 -3.00 5.63
N ILE A 203 -2.30 -3.33 4.66
CA ILE A 203 -0.87 -3.61 4.87
C ILE A 203 -0.05 -2.43 4.36
N SER A 204 0.65 -1.79 5.27
CA SER A 204 1.44 -0.60 5.02
C SER A 204 2.92 -0.92 5.21
N PHE A 205 3.57 -1.35 4.11
CA PHE A 205 4.97 -1.75 4.13
C PHE A 205 5.89 -0.56 4.42
N LYS A 206 7.00 -0.82 5.12
CA LYS A 206 8.13 0.10 5.16
C LYS A 206 8.96 0.01 3.88
N ALA A 207 9.03 -1.16 3.26
CA ALA A 207 9.81 -1.40 2.05
C ALA A 207 9.17 -0.66 0.85
N PRO A 208 10.02 -0.18 -0.08
CA PRO A 208 11.47 -0.20 -0.10
C PRO A 208 12.19 1.02 0.52
N HIS A 209 11.62 1.71 1.50
CA HIS A 209 12.20 2.91 2.16
C HIS A 209 13.55 2.62 2.84
N LYS A 210 14.49 3.54 2.74
CA LYS A 210 15.79 3.47 3.46
C LYS A 210 15.64 3.48 5.00
N PRO A 211 16.61 2.94 5.76
CA PRO A 211 17.87 2.33 5.31
C PRO A 211 17.62 1.00 4.60
N ASP A 212 18.46 0.70 3.60
CA ASP A 212 18.34 -0.49 2.78
C ASP A 212 18.65 -1.74 3.62
N GLN A 213 17.61 -2.51 3.93
CA GLN A 213 17.71 -3.76 4.70
C GLN A 213 16.78 -4.80 4.07
N PRO A 214 17.19 -5.44 2.97
CA PRO A 214 16.40 -6.50 2.35
C PRO A 214 16.27 -7.72 3.26
N ASP A 215 15.29 -8.56 2.98
CA ASP A 215 15.17 -9.84 3.67
C ASP A 215 16.32 -10.76 3.21
N PRO A 216 17.13 -11.30 4.13
CA PRO A 216 18.24 -12.21 3.79
C PRO A 216 17.82 -13.43 2.95
N LEU A 217 16.56 -13.82 3.00
CA LEU A 217 16.02 -14.89 2.14
C LEU A 217 16.22 -14.60 0.65
N PHE A 218 16.31 -13.32 0.27
CA PHE A 218 16.37 -12.87 -1.11
C PHE A 218 17.74 -12.33 -1.54
N ASP A 219 18.79 -12.51 -0.75
CA ASP A 219 20.15 -11.97 -1.00
C ASP A 219 20.69 -12.35 -2.38
N LYS A 220 20.29 -13.50 -2.93
CA LYS A 220 20.76 -13.98 -4.24
C LYS A 220 19.88 -13.57 -5.41
N VAL A 221 18.72 -12.96 -5.19
CA VAL A 221 17.73 -12.72 -6.26
C VAL A 221 18.28 -11.84 -7.37
N TYR A 222 19.12 -10.86 -7.07
CA TYR A 222 19.74 -9.95 -8.06
C TYR A 222 21.26 -9.93 -7.96
N ALA A 223 21.89 -10.98 -7.45
CA ALA A 223 23.35 -11.04 -7.33
C ALA A 223 24.02 -10.94 -8.72
N GLY A 224 24.86 -9.92 -8.89
CA GLY A 224 25.57 -9.66 -10.15
C GLY A 224 24.72 -9.15 -11.32
N HIS A 225 23.42 -8.87 -11.09
CA HIS A 225 22.54 -8.35 -12.14
C HIS A 225 22.95 -6.92 -12.56
N LYS A 226 22.82 -6.64 -13.85
CA LYS A 226 23.00 -5.31 -14.43
C LYS A 226 21.64 -4.72 -14.77
N PHE A 227 21.30 -3.61 -14.13
CA PHE A 227 20.01 -2.97 -14.30
C PHE A 227 20.03 -1.93 -15.43
N THR A 228 18.98 -1.96 -16.23
CA THR A 228 18.74 -0.91 -17.22
C THR A 228 18.50 0.42 -16.47
N LYS A 229 19.25 1.43 -16.87
CA LYS A 229 19.09 2.78 -16.30
C LYS A 229 17.87 3.46 -16.91
N PRO A 230 17.15 4.32 -16.16
CA PRO A 230 16.12 5.17 -16.72
C PRO A 230 16.63 5.99 -17.92
N VAL A 231 15.77 6.26 -18.89
CA VAL A 231 16.15 7.04 -20.10
C VAL A 231 16.67 8.45 -19.76
N ASN A 232 16.27 8.99 -18.61
CA ASN A 232 16.67 10.28 -18.09
C ASN A 232 17.66 10.17 -16.93
N TYR A 233 18.44 9.06 -16.86
CA TYR A 233 19.41 8.85 -15.81
C TYR A 233 20.56 9.83 -15.88
N GLY A 234 20.94 10.37 -14.69
CA GLY A 234 22.13 11.20 -14.52
C GLY A 234 21.88 12.70 -14.65
N ARG A 235 22.90 13.49 -14.22
CA ARG A 235 22.79 14.95 -14.09
C ARG A 235 22.63 15.69 -15.41
N GLU A 236 23.02 15.07 -16.50
CA GLU A 236 22.85 15.64 -17.84
C GLU A 236 21.38 15.96 -18.12
N TYR A 237 20.49 15.04 -17.76
CA TYR A 237 19.04 15.19 -17.94
C TYR A 237 18.38 16.15 -16.94
N GLY A 238 19.08 16.55 -15.88
CA GLY A 238 18.61 17.54 -14.89
C GLY A 238 19.16 18.95 -15.09
N LYS A 239 19.93 19.22 -16.16
CA LYS A 239 20.57 20.54 -16.38
C LYS A 239 19.58 21.68 -16.44
N HIS A 240 18.39 21.47 -17.01
CA HIS A 240 17.32 22.47 -17.15
C HIS A 240 16.55 22.74 -15.87
N PHE A 241 16.73 21.95 -14.82
CA PHE A 241 16.05 22.15 -13.55
C PHE A 241 16.56 23.40 -12.81
N SER A 242 15.70 23.97 -11.96
CA SER A 242 16.01 25.17 -11.21
C SER A 242 17.23 25.01 -10.30
N LEU A 243 17.92 26.12 -10.01
CA LEU A 243 19.02 26.12 -9.05
C LEU A 243 18.55 25.69 -7.65
N GLN A 244 17.34 26.05 -7.26
CA GLN A 244 16.75 25.69 -5.96
C GLN A 244 16.64 24.17 -5.82
N SER A 245 16.18 23.47 -6.86
CA SER A 245 16.09 22.00 -6.83
C SER A 245 17.45 21.34 -6.68
N LYS A 246 18.52 21.95 -7.22
CA LYS A 246 19.91 21.49 -7.16
C LYS A 246 20.61 21.77 -5.82
N GLN A 247 20.04 22.64 -4.98
CA GLN A 247 20.55 22.94 -3.63
C GLN A 247 20.03 21.95 -2.58
N GLY A 248 18.99 21.16 -2.92
CA GLY A 248 18.39 20.21 -2.01
C GLY A 248 19.19 18.93 -1.86
N ARG A 249 19.00 18.26 -0.71
CA ARG A 249 19.63 16.97 -0.40
C ARG A 249 19.35 15.87 -1.44
N GLN A 250 18.27 15.98 -2.21
CA GLN A 250 17.93 15.03 -3.26
C GLN A 250 18.98 15.03 -4.38
N TYR A 251 19.54 16.18 -4.71
CA TYR A 251 20.61 16.31 -5.70
C TYR A 251 21.93 15.70 -5.19
N GLU A 252 22.26 15.90 -3.91
CA GLU A 252 23.43 15.28 -3.29
C GLU A 252 23.30 13.75 -3.20
N ARG A 253 22.08 13.25 -3.00
CA ARG A 253 21.80 11.82 -2.86
C ARG A 253 22.06 11.01 -4.12
N PHE A 254 22.14 11.63 -5.27
CA PHE A 254 22.62 10.96 -6.48
C PHE A 254 24.02 10.38 -6.31
N VAL A 255 24.89 11.12 -5.60
CA VAL A 255 26.26 10.70 -5.30
C VAL A 255 26.32 9.94 -3.99
N SER A 256 25.84 10.54 -2.90
CA SER A 256 26.01 10.00 -1.55
C SER A 256 25.28 8.68 -1.31
N TRP A 257 24.25 8.37 -2.11
CA TRP A 257 23.54 7.09 -2.08
C TRP A 257 24.00 6.09 -3.15
N GLY A 258 25.07 6.43 -3.88
CA GLY A 258 25.75 5.51 -4.79
C GLY A 258 25.12 5.39 -6.18
N TYR A 259 24.05 6.13 -6.52
CA TYR A 259 23.44 6.04 -7.86
C TYR A 259 24.44 6.35 -8.97
N ARG A 260 25.37 7.30 -8.77
CA ARG A 260 26.37 7.66 -9.77
C ARG A 260 27.37 6.52 -10.04
N ASP A 261 27.91 5.91 -9.00
CA ASP A 261 29.10 5.05 -9.10
C ASP A 261 28.80 3.56 -8.86
N LYS A 262 27.66 3.24 -8.19
CA LYS A 262 27.29 1.91 -7.74
C LYS A 262 25.83 1.57 -8.08
N TYR A 263 25.37 2.02 -9.23
CA TYR A 263 23.95 1.94 -9.62
C TYR A 263 23.37 0.53 -9.48
N ASP A 264 24.07 -0.47 -10.03
CA ASP A 264 23.60 -1.86 -10.00
C ASP A 264 23.49 -2.42 -8.59
N GLU A 265 24.46 -2.09 -7.71
CA GLU A 265 24.44 -2.52 -6.30
C GLU A 265 23.25 -1.89 -5.55
N VAL A 266 23.05 -0.58 -5.73
CA VAL A 266 21.94 0.16 -5.09
C VAL A 266 20.59 -0.36 -5.57
N MET A 267 20.44 -0.57 -6.88
CA MET A 267 19.19 -1.07 -7.45
C MET A 267 18.93 -2.53 -7.11
N ALA A 268 19.98 -3.37 -6.99
CA ALA A 268 19.81 -4.73 -6.52
C ALA A 268 19.15 -4.78 -5.13
N ILE A 269 19.67 -3.99 -4.19
CA ILE A 269 19.13 -3.92 -2.83
C ILE A 269 17.70 -3.36 -2.82
N TYR A 270 17.45 -2.28 -3.58
CA TYR A 270 16.13 -1.70 -3.71
C TYR A 270 15.10 -2.71 -4.25
N HIS A 271 15.44 -3.42 -5.33
CA HIS A 271 14.57 -4.42 -5.93
C HIS A 271 14.44 -5.71 -5.09
N GLN A 272 15.45 -6.06 -4.28
CA GLN A 272 15.30 -7.13 -3.28
C GLN A 272 14.24 -6.78 -2.23
N MET A 273 14.17 -5.52 -1.78
CA MET A 273 13.11 -5.07 -0.87
C MET A 273 11.73 -5.10 -1.53
N VAL A 274 11.63 -4.70 -2.80
CA VAL A 274 10.39 -4.81 -3.59
C VAL A 274 9.99 -6.28 -3.77
N HIS A 275 10.94 -7.17 -4.04
CA HIS A 275 10.68 -8.61 -4.13
C HIS A 275 10.17 -9.19 -2.80
N GLY A 276 10.64 -8.67 -1.67
CA GLY A 276 10.12 -9.01 -0.34
C GLY A 276 8.66 -8.58 -0.15
N VAL A 277 8.27 -7.43 -0.70
CA VAL A 277 6.86 -6.99 -0.74
C VAL A 277 6.04 -7.92 -1.63
N ASP A 278 6.52 -8.23 -2.84
CA ASP A 278 5.86 -9.15 -3.76
C ASP A 278 5.60 -10.53 -3.13
N SER A 279 6.59 -11.07 -2.42
CA SER A 279 6.43 -12.31 -1.64
C SER A 279 5.30 -12.22 -0.60
N ALA A 280 5.19 -11.10 0.12
CA ALA A 280 4.13 -10.88 1.09
C ALA A 280 2.75 -10.78 0.42
N VAL A 281 2.66 -10.13 -0.75
CA VAL A 281 1.44 -10.11 -1.57
C VAL A 281 1.01 -11.52 -1.95
N GLY A 282 1.97 -12.36 -2.36
CA GLY A 282 1.72 -13.78 -2.66
C GLY A 282 1.13 -14.54 -1.46
N MET A 283 1.64 -14.32 -0.25
CA MET A 283 1.11 -14.93 0.98
C MET A 283 -0.35 -14.54 1.24
N ILE A 284 -0.70 -13.27 1.04
CA ILE A 284 -2.06 -12.77 1.25
C ILE A 284 -3.01 -13.30 0.18
N ARG A 285 -2.58 -13.35 -1.09
CA ARG A 285 -3.36 -13.94 -2.19
C ARG A 285 -3.65 -15.41 -1.96
N ALA A 286 -2.66 -16.17 -1.50
CA ALA A 286 -2.83 -17.57 -1.14
C ALA A 286 -3.91 -17.73 -0.06
N ALA A 287 -3.90 -16.89 0.98
CA ALA A 287 -4.91 -16.93 2.04
C ALA A 287 -6.34 -16.63 1.51
N VAL A 288 -6.48 -15.71 0.56
CA VAL A 288 -7.78 -15.38 -0.07
C VAL A 288 -8.30 -16.56 -0.87
N ALA A 289 -7.44 -17.21 -1.66
CA ALA A 289 -7.78 -18.41 -2.42
C ALA A 289 -8.13 -19.60 -1.50
N GLU A 290 -7.30 -19.88 -0.49
CA GLU A 290 -7.55 -20.92 0.50
C GLU A 290 -8.85 -20.71 1.29
N ALA A 291 -9.21 -19.46 1.53
CA ALA A 291 -10.47 -19.13 2.21
C ALA A 291 -11.70 -19.15 1.27
N GLY A 292 -11.50 -19.32 -0.03
CA GLY A 292 -12.58 -19.35 -1.04
C GLY A 292 -13.32 -18.05 -1.21
N VAL A 293 -12.66 -16.90 -0.95
CA VAL A 293 -13.30 -15.57 -0.99
C VAL A 293 -12.77 -14.70 -2.15
N GLU A 294 -12.01 -15.26 -3.07
CA GLU A 294 -11.35 -14.53 -4.16
C GLU A 294 -12.37 -13.75 -5.03
N LYS A 295 -13.48 -14.37 -5.43
CA LYS A 295 -14.53 -13.74 -6.24
C LYS A 295 -15.29 -12.60 -5.55
N ASN A 296 -14.99 -12.31 -4.30
CA ASN A 296 -15.62 -11.24 -3.51
C ASN A 296 -14.55 -10.41 -2.79
N THR A 297 -13.34 -10.31 -3.37
CA THR A 297 -12.22 -9.61 -2.74
C THR A 297 -11.55 -8.72 -3.76
N VAL A 298 -11.51 -7.42 -3.45
CA VAL A 298 -10.80 -6.40 -4.22
C VAL A 298 -9.42 -6.20 -3.62
N PHE A 299 -8.38 -6.24 -4.46
CA PHE A 299 -7.02 -5.84 -4.10
C PHE A 299 -6.72 -4.45 -4.68
N ILE A 300 -6.12 -3.61 -3.87
CA ILE A 300 -5.62 -2.29 -4.27
C ILE A 300 -4.14 -2.23 -3.86
N PHE A 301 -3.26 -2.08 -4.84
CA PHE A 301 -1.83 -1.92 -4.61
C PHE A 301 -1.38 -0.53 -5.05
N THR A 302 -0.70 0.21 -4.17
CA THR A 302 -0.12 1.52 -4.48
C THR A 302 1.05 1.86 -3.57
N SER A 303 1.68 3.03 -3.76
CA SER A 303 2.75 3.58 -2.93
C SER A 303 2.39 4.96 -2.41
N ASP A 304 3.03 5.37 -1.30
CA ASP A 304 2.84 6.71 -0.72
C ASP A 304 3.54 7.82 -1.51
N ASN A 305 4.60 7.50 -2.20
CA ASN A 305 5.29 8.35 -3.17
C ASN A 305 6.19 7.51 -4.08
N GLY A 306 6.57 8.08 -5.21
CA GLY A 306 7.58 7.55 -6.10
C GLY A 306 9.00 7.79 -5.59
N PHE A 307 10.02 7.48 -6.42
CA PHE A 307 11.43 7.58 -6.05
C PHE A 307 12.30 7.80 -7.27
N PHE A 308 13.26 8.74 -7.21
CA PHE A 308 14.06 9.14 -8.38
C PHE A 308 14.99 8.06 -8.93
N CYS A 309 15.56 7.21 -8.11
CA CYS A 309 16.45 6.12 -8.53
C CYS A 309 17.57 6.56 -9.52
N GLY A 310 18.08 7.79 -9.42
CA GLY A 310 19.11 8.33 -10.29
C GLY A 310 18.61 9.12 -11.51
N SER A 311 17.30 9.14 -11.77
CA SER A 311 16.69 9.98 -12.81
C SER A 311 17.05 11.45 -12.58
N HIS A 312 17.36 12.18 -13.67
CA HIS A 312 17.78 13.57 -13.66
C HIS A 312 19.00 13.88 -12.77
N GLY A 313 19.71 12.85 -12.29
CA GLY A 313 20.82 12.99 -11.35
C GLY A 313 20.37 13.32 -9.93
N TYR A 314 19.19 12.81 -9.53
CA TYR A 314 18.63 12.93 -8.18
C TYR A 314 18.50 11.55 -7.52
N GLY A 315 18.48 11.56 -6.20
CA GLY A 315 18.05 10.43 -5.37
C GLY A 315 16.92 10.86 -4.45
N SER A 316 16.22 9.88 -3.82
CA SER A 316 15.10 10.17 -2.91
C SER A 316 13.83 10.65 -3.62
N LYS A 317 13.07 11.55 -3.02
CA LYS A 317 11.72 11.97 -3.36
C LYS A 317 11.51 13.45 -3.03
N VAL A 318 10.26 13.91 -2.91
CA VAL A 318 9.79 15.23 -2.45
C VAL A 318 9.60 16.24 -3.58
N LEU A 319 10.55 16.30 -4.53
CA LEU A 319 10.42 17.25 -5.63
C LEU A 319 9.22 16.85 -6.53
N PRO A 320 8.44 17.83 -7.03
CA PRO A 320 7.20 17.57 -7.78
C PRO A 320 7.48 17.18 -9.25
N TYR A 321 8.29 16.16 -9.44
CA TYR A 321 8.59 15.59 -10.75
C TYR A 321 7.99 14.17 -10.85
N GLU A 322 7.81 13.72 -12.07
CA GLU A 322 7.18 12.45 -12.43
C GLU A 322 7.65 11.28 -11.56
N GLU A 323 8.97 11.14 -11.39
CA GLU A 323 9.57 10.02 -10.65
C GLU A 323 9.22 10.01 -9.16
N SER A 324 8.86 11.15 -8.62
CA SER A 324 8.51 11.32 -7.21
C SER A 324 7.01 11.27 -6.96
N THR A 325 6.20 11.67 -7.95
CA THR A 325 4.74 11.82 -7.79
C THR A 325 3.95 10.74 -8.50
N ASN A 326 4.44 10.18 -9.61
CA ASN A 326 3.81 9.05 -10.27
C ASN A 326 4.10 7.75 -9.50
N VAL A 327 3.06 7.17 -8.95
CA VAL A 327 3.12 5.95 -8.15
C VAL A 327 2.31 4.83 -8.78
N PRO A 328 2.69 3.56 -8.58
CA PRO A 328 1.90 2.46 -9.11
C PRO A 328 0.48 2.47 -8.51
N LEU A 329 -0.51 2.16 -9.32
CA LEU A 329 -1.85 1.82 -8.86
C LEU A 329 -2.37 0.62 -9.66
N ILE A 330 -2.66 -0.45 -8.94
CA ILE A 330 -3.25 -1.67 -9.49
C ILE A 330 -4.52 -1.97 -8.71
N ILE A 331 -5.62 -2.18 -9.40
CA ILE A 331 -6.90 -2.61 -8.82
C ILE A 331 -7.28 -3.93 -9.46
N TYR A 332 -7.40 -4.97 -8.65
CA TYR A 332 -7.91 -6.29 -9.04
C TYR A 332 -9.26 -6.51 -8.37
N ASP A 333 -10.26 -6.84 -9.18
CA ASP A 333 -11.61 -7.19 -8.74
C ASP A 333 -12.05 -8.52 -9.32
#